data_e40ed18cc803a4cbfb0d093aff2bd128
#
_entry.id   e40ed18cc803a4cbfb0d093aff2bd128
#
_cell.length_a   1.000
_cell.length_b   1.000
_cell.length_c   1.000
_cell.angle_alpha   90.00
_cell.angle_beta   90.00
_cell.angle_gamma   90.00
#
_symmetry.space_group_name_H-M   'P 1'
#
loop_
_entity.id
_entity.type
_entity.pdbx_description
1 polymer ?
#
loop_
_entity_poly.entity_id
_entity_poly.type
_entity_poly.pdbx_seq_one_letter_code
_entity_poly.pdbx_strand_id
1 'polypeptide(L)' 'RHPIIEDDVIIYSNATILGRITIGKGAVIGGNIWVTENVAPGERLVQAKAKP' A
#
# COMPACT_ATOMS: atom_id res chain seq x y z
N ARG A 1 5.18 4.58 -16.23
CA ARG A 1 4.28 3.67 -15.51
C ARG A 1 4.19 4.07 -14.08
N HIS A 2 3.06 4.57 -13.72
CA HIS A 2 2.87 5.11 -12.39
C HIS A 2 1.74 4.39 -11.71
N PRO A 3 1.88 4.10 -10.42
CA PRO A 3 0.72 3.62 -9.67
C PRO A 3 -0.34 4.71 -9.60
N ILE A 4 -1.57 4.28 -9.51
CA ILE A 4 -2.70 5.18 -9.31
C ILE A 4 -3.07 5.11 -7.84
N ILE A 5 -3.00 6.25 -7.16
CA ILE A 5 -3.30 6.30 -5.74
C ILE A 5 -4.56 7.14 -5.59
N GLU A 6 -5.62 6.49 -5.13
CA GLU A 6 -6.90 7.16 -5.00
C GLU A 6 -6.92 8.00 -3.73
N ASP A 7 -8.08 8.60 -3.44
CA ASP A 7 -8.18 9.56 -2.35
C ASP A 7 -8.04 8.87 -0.99
N ASP A 8 -7.56 9.64 -0.03
CA ASP A 8 -7.52 9.23 1.37
C ASP A 8 -6.65 8.01 1.64
N VAL A 9 -5.68 7.78 0.80
CA VAL A 9 -4.72 6.69 1.00
C VAL A 9 -3.63 7.16 1.95
N ILE A 10 -3.26 6.29 2.88
CA ILE A 10 -2.17 6.57 3.82
C ILE A 10 -1.04 5.60 3.53
N ILE A 11 0.13 6.14 3.27
CA ILE A 11 1.32 5.33 2.98
C ILE A 11 2.39 5.70 3.99
N TYR A 12 2.82 4.72 4.77
CA TYR A 12 3.83 4.96 5.78
C TYR A 12 5.22 4.88 5.20
N SER A 13 6.21 5.11 6.04
CA SER A 13 7.60 5.26 5.59
C SER A 13 8.13 3.99 4.95
N ASN A 14 8.94 4.18 3.92
CA ASN A 14 9.67 3.10 3.26
C ASN A 14 8.79 2.08 2.57
N ALA A 15 7.52 2.39 2.36
CA ALA A 15 6.69 1.55 1.51
C ALA A 15 7.13 1.73 0.06
N THR A 16 7.18 0.64 -0.67
CA THR A 16 7.57 0.67 -2.06
C THR A 16 6.42 0.16 -2.90
N ILE A 17 5.97 0.97 -3.84
CA ILE A 17 4.85 0.62 -4.70
C ILE A 17 5.38 0.46 -6.10
N LEU A 18 5.27 -0.74 -6.63
CA LEU A 18 5.88 -1.08 -7.90
C LEU A 18 4.83 -1.38 -8.95
N GLY A 19 5.09 -0.83 -10.14
CA GLY A 19 4.30 -1.19 -11.29
C GLY A 19 3.05 -0.35 -11.45
N ARG A 20 2.25 -0.72 -12.44
CA ARG A 20 1.02 -0.01 -12.74
C ARG A 20 -0.11 -0.66 -11.96
N ILE A 21 -0.23 -0.26 -10.72
CA ILE A 21 -1.26 -0.80 -9.85
C ILE A 21 -2.11 0.34 -9.32
N THR A 22 -3.27 0.00 -8.80
CA THR A 22 -4.18 0.99 -8.21
C THR A 22 -4.28 0.73 -6.72
N ILE A 23 -4.04 1.78 -5.94
CA ILE A 23 -4.27 1.74 -4.50
C ILE A 23 -5.63 2.36 -4.25
N GLY A 24 -6.55 1.55 -3.79
CA GLY A 24 -7.93 1.97 -3.65
C GLY A 24 -8.14 3.01 -2.57
N LYS A 25 -9.25 3.73 -2.69
CA LYS A 25 -9.58 4.82 -1.80
C LYS A 25 -9.60 4.35 -0.35
N GLY A 26 -8.98 5.12 0.51
CA GLY A 26 -8.98 4.84 1.94
C GLY A 26 -8.08 3.71 2.37
N ALA A 27 -7.28 3.18 1.46
CA ALA A 27 -6.36 2.10 1.81
C ALA A 27 -5.22 2.61 2.70
N VAL A 28 -4.66 1.71 3.48
CA VAL A 28 -3.54 2.03 4.35
C VAL A 28 -2.40 1.08 4.02
N ILE A 29 -1.27 1.65 3.66
CA ILE A 29 -0.07 0.88 3.33
C ILE A 29 0.93 1.08 4.45
N GLY A 30 1.25 0.03 5.16
CA GLY A 30 2.19 0.10 6.26
C GLY A 30 3.61 0.33 5.78
N GLY A 31 4.51 0.60 6.72
CA GLY A 31 5.90 0.85 6.39
C GLY A 31 6.64 -0.40 5.97
N ASN A 32 7.67 -0.21 5.16
CA ASN A 32 8.59 -1.28 4.74
C ASN A 32 7.89 -2.41 4.00
N ILE A 33 6.84 -2.07 3.25
CA ILE A 33 6.07 -3.06 2.50
C ILE A 33 6.28 -2.82 1.02
N TRP A 34 6.42 -3.88 0.27
CA TRP A 34 6.46 -3.83 -1.18
C TRP A 34 5.09 -4.19 -1.70
N VAL A 35 4.48 -3.26 -2.42
CA VAL A 35 3.15 -3.45 -2.97
C VAL A 35 3.30 -3.69 -4.46
N THR A 36 2.93 -4.90 -4.88
CA THR A 36 3.09 -5.28 -6.27
C THR A 36 1.77 -5.63 -6.94
N GLU A 37 0.66 -5.55 -6.22
CA GLU A 37 -0.66 -5.86 -6.74
C GLU A 37 -1.63 -4.78 -6.33
N ASN A 38 -2.74 -4.71 -7.04
CA ASN A 38 -3.78 -3.74 -6.72
C ASN A 38 -4.26 -3.92 -5.29
N VAL A 39 -4.61 -2.80 -4.67
CA VAL A 39 -5.10 -2.78 -3.31
C VAL A 39 -6.55 -2.31 -3.35
N ALA A 40 -7.43 -3.10 -2.76
CA ALA A 40 -8.85 -2.78 -2.74
C ALA A 40 -9.12 -1.55 -1.88
N PRO A 41 -10.19 -0.81 -2.16
CA PRO A 41 -10.55 0.33 -1.32
C PRO A 41 -10.73 -0.11 0.12
N GLY A 42 -10.17 0.69 1.03
CA GLY A 42 -10.28 0.44 2.45
C GLY A 42 -9.41 -0.69 2.97
N GLU A 43 -8.63 -1.30 2.12
CA GLU A 43 -7.78 -2.40 2.55
C GLU A 43 -6.58 -1.89 3.33
N ARG A 44 -6.15 -2.67 4.31
CA ARG A 44 -4.97 -2.35 5.08
C ARG A 44 -3.90 -3.38 4.83
N LEU A 45 -2.77 -2.93 4.37
CA LEU A 45 -1.59 -3.78 4.19
C LEU A 45 -0.56 -3.36 5.21
N VAL A 46 -0.30 -4.22 6.16
CA VAL A 46 0.67 -3.91 7.19
C VAL A 46 1.68 -5.04 7.27
N GLN A 47 2.88 -4.68 7.64
CA GLN A 47 3.94 -5.65 7.77
C GLN A 47 3.58 -6.62 8.89
N ALA A 48 3.76 -7.90 8.62
CA ALA A 48 3.50 -8.89 9.65
C ALA A 48 4.38 -8.59 10.85
N LYS A 49 3.80 -8.72 12.05
CA LYS A 49 4.55 -8.45 13.25
C LYS A 49 5.64 -9.50 13.40
N ALA A 50 6.84 -9.02 13.60
CA ALA A 50 7.96 -9.92 13.79
C ALA A 50 7.77 -10.71 15.07
N LYS A 51 8.15 -11.96 15.02
CA LYS A 51 8.12 -12.78 16.23
C LYS A 51 9.38 -12.56 17.03
N PRO A 52 9.26 -12.50 18.31
CA PRO A 52 10.44 -12.39 19.13
C PRO A 52 11.35 -13.60 18.95
#